data_97b19172f5bd4d914ff0d5d28311f23d
#
_entry.id   97b19172f5bd4d914ff0d5d28311f23d
#
_cell.length_a   1.000
_cell.length_b   1.000
_cell.length_c   1.000
_cell.angle_alpha   90.00
_cell.angle_beta   90.00
_cell.angle_gamma   90.00
#
_symmetry.space_group_name_H-M   'P 1'
#
loop_
_entity.id
_entity.type
_entity.pdbx_description
1 polymer ?
#
loop_
_entity_poly.entity_id
_entity_poly.type
_entity_poly.pdbx_seq_one_letter_code
_entity_poly.pdbx_strand_id
1 'polypeptide(L)'
;MRFNSLRQRGIIPGDRVCVLFVLGRYSKTGASSPEELLPMLRAVADDVVWSVCAFGASEAACMLLAAELGGHARVGFENNMQLVNGDTASDNSALVTQVADAVEGFQRTVATGFEARAVIGL
;
A
#
# COMPACT_ATOMS: atom_id res chain seq x y z
N MET A 1 -16.37 -11.05 4.66
CA MET A 1 -15.50 -10.89 3.48
C MET A 1 -14.92 -12.23 3.07
N ARG A 2 -14.77 -12.51 1.77
CA ARG A 2 -14.29 -13.80 1.26
C ARG A 2 -12.90 -14.17 1.80
N PHE A 3 -12.00 -13.20 1.95
CA PHE A 3 -10.64 -13.39 2.50
C PHE A 3 -10.68 -14.04 3.91
N ASN A 4 -11.40 -13.45 4.86
CA ASN A 4 -11.50 -13.97 6.23
C ASN A 4 -12.09 -15.38 6.27
N SER A 5 -13.11 -15.66 5.44
CA SER A 5 -13.69 -17.00 5.34
C SER A 5 -12.69 -18.04 4.82
N LEU A 6 -11.88 -17.68 3.81
CA LEU A 6 -10.84 -18.57 3.27
C LEU A 6 -9.73 -18.83 4.30
N ARG A 7 -9.36 -17.80 5.07
CA ARG A 7 -8.38 -17.92 6.14
C ARG A 7 -8.86 -18.83 7.27
N GLN A 8 -10.09 -18.59 7.76
CA GLN A 8 -10.71 -19.44 8.80
C GLN A 8 -10.82 -20.91 8.40
N ARG A 9 -11.00 -21.18 7.11
CA ARG A 9 -11.04 -22.53 6.54
C ARG A 9 -9.66 -23.15 6.29
N GLY A 10 -8.56 -22.46 6.63
CA GLY A 10 -7.20 -22.92 6.41
C GLY A 10 -6.77 -23.02 4.94
N ILE A 11 -7.50 -22.36 4.03
CA ILE A 11 -7.19 -22.39 2.59
C ILE A 11 -6.03 -21.46 2.26
N ILE A 12 -5.87 -20.37 3.03
CA ILE A 12 -4.72 -19.45 2.91
C ILE A 12 -3.63 -19.99 3.84
N PRO A 13 -2.49 -20.44 3.29
CA PRO A 13 -1.42 -21.03 4.09
C PRO A 13 -0.59 -19.96 4.80
N GLY A 14 0.12 -20.38 5.87
CA GLY A 14 1.10 -19.58 6.59
C GLY A 14 0.54 -18.87 7.81
N ASP A 15 1.41 -18.71 8.81
CA ASP A 15 1.08 -18.05 10.07
C ASP A 15 1.08 -16.53 9.94
N ARG A 16 1.93 -16.00 9.07
CA ARG A 16 2.00 -14.58 8.73
C ARG A 16 1.43 -14.32 7.34
N VAL A 17 0.31 -13.64 7.30
CA VAL A 17 -0.39 -13.33 6.03
C VAL A 17 -0.13 -11.88 5.65
N CYS A 18 0.33 -11.68 4.41
CA CYS A 18 0.53 -10.37 3.82
C CYS A 18 -0.58 -10.07 2.81
N VAL A 19 -1.19 -8.89 2.89
CA VAL A 19 -2.30 -8.46 2.03
C VAL A 19 -1.89 -7.20 1.27
N LEU A 20 -2.15 -7.18 -0.03
CA LEU A 20 -2.06 -5.97 -0.85
C LEU A 20 -3.47 -5.43 -1.12
N PHE A 21 -3.76 -4.23 -0.65
CA PHE A 21 -4.95 -3.49 -1.04
C PHE A 21 -4.69 -2.72 -2.33
N VAL A 22 -5.58 -2.89 -3.30
CA VAL A 22 -5.48 -2.25 -4.62
C VAL A 22 -6.59 -1.23 -4.74
N LEU A 23 -6.24 0.05 -4.64
CA LEU A 23 -7.20 1.15 -4.72
C LEU A 23 -7.39 1.61 -6.17
N GLY A 24 -8.59 2.02 -6.50
CA GLY A 24 -8.93 2.58 -7.81
C GLY A 24 -9.17 1.58 -8.94
N ARG A 25 -8.87 0.29 -8.75
CA ARG A 25 -8.99 -0.72 -9.82
C ARG A 25 -10.41 -0.84 -10.38
N TYR A 26 -11.41 -0.65 -9.54
CA TYR A 26 -12.82 -0.75 -9.92
C TYR A 26 -13.54 0.60 -9.92
N SER A 27 -12.80 1.71 -9.80
CA SER A 27 -13.38 3.04 -9.92
C SER A 27 -13.80 3.31 -11.37
N LYS A 28 -14.84 4.10 -11.56
CA LYS A 28 -15.31 4.48 -12.90
C LYS A 28 -14.30 5.33 -13.67
N THR A 29 -13.42 6.01 -12.95
CA THR A 29 -12.42 6.93 -13.49
C THR A 29 -11.05 6.29 -13.67
N GLY A 30 -10.83 5.06 -13.15
CA GLY A 30 -9.52 4.43 -13.09
C GLY A 30 -8.55 5.11 -12.12
N ALA A 31 -9.04 6.04 -11.27
CA ALA A 31 -8.26 6.75 -10.26
C ALA A 31 -8.64 6.29 -8.86
N SER A 32 -7.66 6.28 -7.96
CA SER A 32 -7.81 5.94 -6.54
C SER A 32 -8.24 7.12 -5.71
N SER A 33 -8.87 6.82 -4.57
CA SER A 33 -9.10 7.77 -3.49
C SER A 33 -8.62 7.18 -2.17
N PRO A 34 -7.94 7.98 -1.28
CA PRO A 34 -7.50 7.49 0.03
C PRO A 34 -8.63 6.90 0.88
N GLU A 35 -9.84 7.40 0.76
CA GLU A 35 -11.01 6.95 1.53
C GLU A 35 -11.39 5.49 1.22
N GLU A 36 -11.01 4.95 0.06
CA GLU A 36 -11.24 3.54 -0.30
C GLU A 36 -10.52 2.57 0.64
N LEU A 37 -9.43 3.01 1.30
CA LEU A 37 -8.63 2.17 2.19
C LEU A 37 -9.39 1.78 3.47
N LEU A 38 -10.13 2.69 4.07
CA LEU A 38 -10.76 2.47 5.38
C LEU A 38 -11.73 1.28 5.41
N PRO A 39 -12.66 1.12 4.45
CA PRO A 39 -13.52 -0.05 4.43
C PRO A 39 -12.76 -1.36 4.15
N MET A 40 -11.64 -1.32 3.42
CA MET A 40 -10.80 -2.50 3.20
C MET A 40 -10.10 -2.94 4.48
N LEU A 41 -9.56 -1.99 5.27
CA LEU A 41 -8.93 -2.27 6.56
C LEU A 41 -9.93 -2.87 7.56
N ARG A 42 -11.13 -2.33 7.65
CA ARG A 42 -12.19 -2.88 8.52
C ARG A 42 -12.62 -4.29 8.16
N ALA A 43 -12.33 -4.72 6.95
CA ALA A 43 -12.77 -6.01 6.43
C ALA A 43 -11.75 -7.13 6.59
N VAL A 44 -10.54 -6.86 7.07
CA VAL A 44 -9.48 -7.85 7.35
C VAL A 44 -9.21 -7.93 8.85
N ALA A 45 -8.59 -9.03 9.27
CA ALA A 45 -8.19 -9.22 10.66
C ALA A 45 -6.98 -8.34 11.02
N ASP A 46 -6.84 -7.94 12.28
CA ASP A 46 -5.81 -7.01 12.77
C ASP A 46 -4.39 -7.59 12.72
N ASP A 47 -4.25 -8.90 12.58
CA ASP A 47 -2.96 -9.61 12.59
C ASP A 47 -2.34 -9.81 11.19
N VAL A 48 -2.87 -9.18 10.15
CA VAL A 48 -2.27 -9.22 8.82
C VAL A 48 -1.25 -8.09 8.64
N VAL A 49 -0.16 -8.40 7.94
CA VAL A 49 0.71 -7.37 7.37
C VAL A 49 0.06 -6.87 6.09
N TRP A 50 -0.07 -5.57 5.93
CA TRP A 50 -0.75 -5.04 4.77
C TRP A 50 0.01 -3.91 4.09
N SER A 51 -0.16 -3.83 2.79
CA SER A 51 0.38 -2.79 1.93
C SER A 51 -0.70 -2.27 0.99
N VAL A 52 -0.46 -1.12 0.40
CA VAL A 52 -1.37 -0.46 -0.55
C VAL A 52 -0.65 -0.19 -1.85
N CYS A 53 -1.34 -0.40 -2.97
CA CYS A 53 -1.03 0.25 -4.24
C CYS A 53 -2.26 1.00 -4.74
N ALA A 54 -2.05 2.06 -5.53
CA ALA A 54 -3.10 2.97 -5.93
C ALA A 54 -2.88 3.48 -7.35
N PHE A 55 -3.95 3.64 -8.12
CA PHE A 55 -3.89 4.10 -9.50
C PHE A 55 -4.02 5.63 -9.60
N GLY A 56 -3.22 6.22 -10.51
CA GLY A 56 -3.33 7.61 -10.91
C GLY A 56 -2.72 8.62 -9.94
N ALA A 57 -3.01 9.88 -10.14
CA ALA A 57 -2.36 11.01 -9.49
C ALA A 57 -2.49 11.04 -7.95
N SER A 58 -3.47 10.34 -7.39
CA SER A 58 -3.65 10.23 -5.93
C SER A 58 -2.79 9.15 -5.27
N GLU A 59 -1.90 8.46 -6.00
CA GLU A 59 -1.05 7.39 -5.47
C GLU A 59 -0.32 7.85 -4.21
N ALA A 60 0.42 8.97 -4.27
CA ALA A 60 1.18 9.44 -3.12
C ALA A 60 0.30 9.71 -1.88
N ALA A 61 -0.86 10.33 -2.06
CA ALA A 61 -1.79 10.57 -0.95
C ALA A 61 -2.30 9.25 -0.32
N CYS A 62 -2.57 8.24 -1.14
CA CYS A 62 -2.94 6.90 -0.67
C CYS A 62 -1.81 6.24 0.13
N MET A 63 -0.55 6.39 -0.32
CA MET A 63 0.63 5.85 0.37
C MET A 63 0.87 6.55 1.71
N LEU A 64 0.69 7.86 1.78
CA LEU A 64 0.84 8.62 3.03
C LEU A 64 -0.22 8.19 4.05
N LEU A 65 -1.48 8.04 3.65
CA LEU A 65 -2.52 7.52 4.53
C LEU A 65 -2.21 6.09 4.98
N ALA A 66 -1.71 5.23 4.10
CA ALA A 66 -1.28 3.88 4.47
C ALA A 66 -0.17 3.91 5.53
N ALA A 67 0.84 4.77 5.36
CA ALA A 67 1.93 4.93 6.31
C ALA A 67 1.43 5.44 7.67
N GLU A 68 0.54 6.43 7.70
CA GLU A 68 -0.07 6.96 8.93
C GLU A 68 -0.83 5.88 9.71
N LEU A 69 -1.54 5.00 9.00
CA LEU A 69 -2.34 3.92 9.58
C LEU A 69 -1.54 2.64 9.88
N GLY A 70 -0.21 2.66 9.70
CA GLY A 70 0.67 1.54 10.06
C GLY A 70 0.90 0.51 8.94
N GLY A 71 0.46 0.78 7.72
CA GLY A 71 0.68 -0.07 6.55
C GLY A 71 1.97 0.24 5.80
N HIS A 72 2.14 -0.46 4.68
CA HIS A 72 3.28 -0.33 3.78
C HIS A 72 2.83 0.18 2.41
N ALA A 73 3.73 0.85 1.70
CA ALA A 73 3.48 1.43 0.39
C ALA A 73 4.09 0.57 -0.73
N ARG A 74 3.35 0.40 -1.82
CA ARG A 74 3.85 -0.11 -3.09
C ARG A 74 3.55 0.91 -4.18
N VAL A 75 4.59 1.47 -4.79
CA VAL A 75 4.49 2.45 -5.89
C VAL A 75 5.21 1.93 -7.14
N GLY A 76 4.84 2.44 -8.29
CA GLY A 76 5.51 2.10 -9.54
C GLY A 76 4.68 2.41 -10.78
N PHE A 77 5.34 2.43 -11.92
CA PHE A 77 4.77 2.76 -13.24
C PHE A 77 3.60 1.87 -13.67
N GLU A 78 3.47 0.70 -13.07
CA GLU A 78 2.32 -0.18 -13.28
C GLU A 78 1.00 0.50 -12.86
N ASN A 79 1.05 1.36 -11.86
CA ASN A 79 -0.12 1.99 -11.27
C ASN A 79 -0.21 3.50 -11.56
N ASN A 80 0.94 4.19 -11.58
CA ASN A 80 1.01 5.64 -11.75
C ASN A 80 2.37 6.07 -12.29
N MET A 81 2.39 7.07 -13.15
CA MET A 81 3.60 7.67 -13.72
C MET A 81 3.81 9.12 -13.30
N GLN A 82 2.92 9.69 -12.47
CA GLN A 82 2.96 11.11 -12.11
C GLN A 82 3.48 11.32 -10.70
N LEU A 83 4.30 12.36 -10.54
CA LEU A 83 4.67 12.91 -9.26
C LEU A 83 3.56 13.83 -8.71
N VAL A 84 3.64 14.18 -7.42
CA VAL A 84 2.66 15.06 -6.75
C VAL A 84 2.53 16.43 -7.42
N ASN A 85 3.62 16.94 -7.99
CA ASN A 85 3.63 18.23 -8.70
C ASN A 85 3.00 18.16 -10.11
N GLY A 86 2.59 16.97 -10.55
CA GLY A 86 2.00 16.74 -11.87
C GLY A 86 3.00 16.38 -12.98
N ASP A 87 4.30 16.42 -12.70
CA ASP A 87 5.32 16.00 -13.66
C ASP A 87 5.30 14.48 -13.83
N THR A 88 5.77 14.01 -14.99
CA THR A 88 6.02 12.59 -15.20
C THR A 88 7.29 12.19 -14.47
N ALA A 89 7.22 11.14 -13.63
CA ALA A 89 8.38 10.58 -12.98
C ALA A 89 9.37 10.03 -14.01
N SER A 90 10.66 10.25 -13.79
CA SER A 90 11.73 9.76 -14.68
C SER A 90 11.83 8.23 -14.67
N ASP A 91 11.55 7.64 -13.53
CA ASP A 91 11.64 6.19 -13.26
C ASP A 91 10.87 5.82 -11.99
N ASN A 92 10.84 4.53 -11.66
CA ASN A 92 10.25 4.06 -10.41
C ASN A 92 10.94 4.59 -9.16
N SER A 93 12.24 4.88 -9.24
CA SER A 93 13.01 5.42 -8.12
C SER A 93 12.48 6.79 -7.69
N ALA A 94 12.07 7.64 -8.64
CA ALA A 94 11.48 8.94 -8.34
C ALA A 94 10.17 8.81 -7.54
N LEU A 95 9.31 7.85 -7.88
CA LEU A 95 8.08 7.57 -7.12
C LEU A 95 8.38 7.04 -5.71
N VAL A 96 9.37 6.15 -5.58
CA VAL A 96 9.79 5.62 -4.27
C VAL A 96 10.36 6.73 -3.40
N THR A 97 11.26 7.56 -3.94
CA THR A 97 11.88 8.69 -3.22
C THR A 97 10.83 9.67 -2.73
N GLN A 98 9.87 10.04 -3.58
CA GLN A 98 8.79 10.95 -3.20
C GLN A 98 8.02 10.46 -1.95
N VAL A 99 7.69 9.17 -1.89
CA VAL A 99 6.98 8.60 -0.74
C VAL A 99 7.91 8.45 0.46
N ALA A 100 9.16 8.02 0.26
CA ALA A 100 10.14 7.86 1.32
C ALA A 100 10.39 9.19 2.05
N ASP A 101 10.62 10.28 1.30
CA ASP A 101 10.84 11.60 1.87
C ASP A 101 9.60 12.12 2.64
N ALA A 102 8.41 11.84 2.11
CA ALA A 102 7.17 12.31 2.72
C ALA A 102 6.81 11.57 4.03
N VAL A 103 7.14 10.29 4.16
CA VAL A 103 6.81 9.52 5.38
C VAL A 103 7.68 9.86 6.58
N GLU A 104 8.83 10.49 6.39
CA GLU A 104 9.67 10.97 7.50
C GLU A 104 8.89 11.95 8.40
N GLY A 105 7.99 12.75 7.82
CA GLY A 105 7.11 13.66 8.56
C GLY A 105 6.10 12.97 9.49
N PHE A 106 5.86 11.65 9.31
CA PHE A 106 4.92 10.86 10.11
C PHE A 106 5.60 9.98 11.18
N GLN A 107 6.85 10.27 11.54
CA GLN A 107 7.65 9.45 12.47
C GLN A 107 7.78 7.98 12.01
N ARG A 108 7.76 7.76 10.70
CA ARG A 108 7.99 6.47 10.06
C ARG A 108 9.33 6.51 9.35
N THR A 109 10.04 5.40 9.36
CA THR A 109 11.30 5.23 8.64
C THR A 109 11.14 4.21 7.52
N VAL A 110 11.91 4.39 6.45
CA VAL A 110 11.99 3.38 5.38
C VAL A 110 12.75 2.16 5.92
N ALA A 111 12.13 1.00 5.84
CA ALA A 111 12.72 -0.25 6.30
C ALA A 111 13.94 -0.63 5.45
N THR A 112 14.97 -1.12 6.10
CA THR A 112 16.08 -1.81 5.43
C THR A 112 15.60 -3.14 4.83
N GLY A 113 16.37 -3.71 3.92
CA GLY A 113 16.03 -5.03 3.35
C GLY A 113 15.94 -6.14 4.41
N PHE A 114 16.72 -6.04 5.48
CA PHE A 114 16.65 -6.97 6.61
C PHE A 114 15.35 -6.82 7.41
N GLU A 115 14.98 -5.59 7.76
CA GLU A 115 13.73 -5.28 8.47
C GLU A 115 12.50 -5.64 7.62
N ALA A 116 12.54 -5.37 6.31
CA ALA A 116 11.45 -5.72 5.40
C ALA A 116 11.21 -7.24 5.36
N ARG A 117 12.29 -8.06 5.30
CA ARG A 117 12.16 -9.52 5.39
C ARG A 117 11.52 -9.96 6.70
N ALA A 118 11.96 -9.40 7.82
CA ALA A 118 11.38 -9.72 9.13
C ALA A 118 9.88 -9.36 9.20
N VAL A 119 9.48 -8.22 8.61
CA VAL A 119 8.07 -7.80 8.54
C VAL A 119 7.22 -8.81 7.79
N ILE A 120 7.68 -9.32 6.66
CA ILE A 120 6.92 -10.28 5.82
C ILE A 120 7.13 -11.74 6.21
N GLY A 121 7.99 -12.03 7.21
CA GLY A 121 8.21 -13.39 7.73
C GLY A 121 9.26 -14.21 6.97
N LEU A 122 10.24 -13.55 6.37
CA LEU A 122 11.38 -14.16 5.68
C LEU A 122 12.69 -14.02 6.46
#